data_08de6a19a83e7e5645e596f4e50ed496
#
_entry.id   08de6a19a83e7e5645e596f4e50ed496
#
_cell.length_a   1.000
_cell.length_b   1.000
_cell.length_c   1.000
_cell.angle_alpha   90.00
_cell.angle_beta   90.00
_cell.angle_gamma   90.00
#
_symmetry.space_group_name_H-M   'P 1'
#
loop_
_entity.id
_entity.type
_entity.pdbx_description
1 polymer ?
#
loop_
_entity_poly.entity_id
_entity_poly.type
_entity_poly.pdbx_seq_one_letter_code
_entity_poly.pdbx_strand_id
1 'polypeptide(L)'
;PNCRTLGEIAAFLGAHISSGDESIEITGISSNSQSITDGELFLALPGVKTHGGAYLPSAVERGARAVLTDIAGSELSSVRNSAIPVLVVPNPRSQGGYLSDWFHGSPSRSLYLAGITGTNGKTTCTYLLHQIWHEARMETGIIGTVGITIGKDKYPATHTTPESDAVHSILSVMEERHLKAAAMEVSSHAIVQHRIDGLRFSSVGFTNLSQDHLDFHGTMENYFRAKRALFEPDLADVAFINIDNPYGSKLAQDLSIPTSTLSLRKKKATWYFESFEWISDAWTVSIRGEGGVLIEGKFRLPGEHNLENLLLAVAMASHSGVDP
;
A
#
# COMPACT_ATOMS: atom_id res chain seq x y z
N PRO A 1 -20.52 -8.12 -3.01
CA PRO A 1 -20.06 -8.01 -1.63
C PRO A 1 -19.77 -9.39 -1.09
N ASN A 2 -18.52 -9.60 -0.63
CA ASN A 2 -18.13 -10.84 0.00
C ASN A 2 -18.84 -10.94 1.36
N CYS A 3 -19.47 -12.08 1.65
CA CYS A 3 -20.08 -12.35 2.94
C CYS A 3 -19.44 -13.61 3.51
N ARG A 4 -19.10 -13.60 4.80
CA ARG A 4 -18.48 -14.72 5.51
C ARG A 4 -19.18 -14.91 6.86
N THR A 5 -19.27 -16.14 7.33
CA THR A 5 -19.76 -16.38 8.68
C THR A 5 -18.68 -16.05 9.72
N LEU A 6 -19.09 -15.72 10.93
CA LEU A 6 -18.19 -15.49 12.05
C LEU A 6 -17.34 -16.74 12.36
N GLY A 7 -17.93 -17.92 12.19
CA GLY A 7 -17.23 -19.20 12.33
C GLY A 7 -16.08 -19.38 11.30
N GLU A 8 -16.32 -19.02 10.04
CA GLU A 8 -15.27 -19.03 9.00
C GLU A 8 -14.14 -18.06 9.35
N ILE A 9 -14.47 -16.86 9.84
CA ILE A 9 -13.47 -15.85 10.26
C ILE A 9 -12.67 -16.38 11.46
N ALA A 10 -13.33 -16.93 12.46
CA ALA A 10 -12.66 -17.51 13.62
C ALA A 10 -11.74 -18.66 13.24
N ALA A 11 -12.18 -19.56 12.35
CA ALA A 11 -11.37 -20.65 11.82
C ALA A 11 -10.15 -20.14 11.05
N PHE A 12 -10.31 -19.12 10.19
CA PHE A 12 -9.20 -18.50 9.47
C PHE A 12 -8.14 -17.92 10.42
N LEU A 13 -8.58 -17.25 11.48
CA LEU A 13 -7.69 -16.62 12.48
C LEU A 13 -7.12 -17.60 13.49
N GLY A 14 -7.66 -18.83 13.59
CA GLY A 14 -7.39 -19.72 14.70
C GLY A 14 -7.83 -19.13 16.05
N ALA A 15 -8.85 -18.26 16.04
CA ALA A 15 -9.33 -17.53 17.21
C ALA A 15 -10.57 -18.21 17.81
N HIS A 16 -10.77 -17.99 19.12
CA HIS A 16 -11.96 -18.46 19.82
C HIS A 16 -13.01 -17.36 19.86
N ILE A 17 -14.27 -17.71 19.62
CA ILE A 17 -15.41 -16.79 19.75
C ILE A 17 -15.83 -16.78 21.23
N SER A 18 -15.84 -15.62 21.86
CA SER A 18 -16.15 -15.48 23.28
C SER A 18 -17.58 -15.90 23.65
N SER A 19 -18.51 -15.59 22.77
CA SER A 19 -19.95 -15.92 22.89
C SER A 19 -20.64 -15.60 21.57
N GLY A 20 -21.75 -16.24 21.28
CA GLY A 20 -22.58 -15.93 20.12
C GLY A 20 -22.64 -17.07 19.10
N ASP A 21 -23.37 -16.81 18.04
CA ASP A 21 -23.65 -17.76 16.99
C ASP A 21 -22.58 -17.69 15.90
N GLU A 22 -21.92 -18.80 15.61
CA GLU A 22 -20.92 -18.91 14.54
C GLU A 22 -21.52 -18.64 13.15
N SER A 23 -22.86 -18.74 13.01
CA SER A 23 -23.56 -18.49 11.76
C SER A 23 -23.81 -17.00 11.47
N ILE A 24 -23.44 -16.08 12.37
CA ILE A 24 -23.55 -14.64 12.13
C ILE A 24 -22.82 -14.29 10.83
N GLU A 25 -23.57 -13.69 9.90
CA GLU A 25 -23.01 -13.20 8.65
C GLU A 25 -22.31 -11.86 8.85
N ILE A 26 -21.05 -11.78 8.38
CA ILE A 26 -20.23 -10.58 8.36
C ILE A 26 -20.14 -10.09 6.91
N THR A 27 -20.55 -8.84 6.70
CA THR A 27 -20.66 -8.23 5.38
C THR A 27 -19.49 -7.32 4.99
N GLY A 28 -18.61 -7.04 5.94
CA GLY A 28 -17.42 -6.18 5.75
C GLY A 28 -16.53 -6.17 6.98
N ILE A 29 -15.40 -5.50 6.85
CA ILE A 29 -14.41 -5.33 7.91
C ILE A 29 -14.00 -3.87 7.95
N SER A 30 -14.03 -3.23 9.13
CA SER A 30 -13.57 -1.85 9.29
C SER A 30 -12.89 -1.60 10.63
N SER A 31 -11.77 -0.90 10.59
CA SER A 31 -11.05 -0.38 11.77
C SER A 31 -11.56 1.01 12.20
N ASN A 32 -12.41 1.66 11.41
CA ASN A 32 -12.95 2.96 11.71
C ASN A 32 -14.37 2.88 12.27
N SER A 33 -14.54 3.04 13.58
CA SER A 33 -15.84 2.99 14.26
C SER A 33 -16.88 3.97 13.71
N GLN A 34 -16.46 5.05 13.02
CA GLN A 34 -17.36 6.05 12.46
C GLN A 34 -17.88 5.68 11.05
N SER A 35 -17.21 4.76 10.37
CA SER A 35 -17.60 4.29 9.02
C SER A 35 -18.23 2.89 9.03
N ILE A 36 -18.36 2.26 10.19
CA ILE A 36 -19.06 0.96 10.33
C ILE A 36 -20.46 1.06 9.74
N THR A 37 -20.82 0.03 8.99
CA THR A 37 -22.15 -0.23 8.47
C THR A 37 -22.74 -1.52 9.07
N ASP A 38 -24.06 -1.71 8.95
CA ASP A 38 -24.72 -2.90 9.53
C ASP A 38 -24.13 -4.20 8.96
N GLY A 39 -23.79 -5.11 9.85
CA GLY A 39 -23.25 -6.43 9.50
C GLY A 39 -21.72 -6.53 9.54
N GLU A 40 -20.99 -5.45 9.77
CA GLU A 40 -19.52 -5.47 9.71
C GLU A 40 -18.86 -5.99 10.99
N LEU A 41 -17.63 -6.53 10.81
CA LEU A 41 -16.67 -6.82 11.87
C LEU A 41 -15.86 -5.56 12.17
N PHE A 42 -15.85 -5.11 13.42
CA PHE A 42 -15.01 -4.01 13.87
C PHE A 42 -13.62 -4.50 14.27
N LEU A 43 -12.57 -3.96 13.63
CA LEU A 43 -11.17 -4.17 14.03
C LEU A 43 -10.80 -3.15 15.11
N ALA A 44 -10.82 -3.54 16.36
CA ALA A 44 -10.44 -2.71 17.49
C ALA A 44 -8.92 -2.77 17.70
N LEU A 45 -8.19 -1.98 16.94
CA LEU A 45 -6.73 -1.99 16.87
C LEU A 45 -6.08 -1.21 18.02
N PRO A 46 -4.91 -1.64 18.52
CA PRO A 46 -4.11 -0.84 19.44
C PRO A 46 -3.63 0.46 18.75
N GLY A 47 -3.95 1.59 19.36
CA GLY A 47 -3.53 2.92 18.91
C GLY A 47 -2.45 3.52 19.81
N VAL A 48 -1.79 4.60 19.34
CA VAL A 48 -0.72 5.30 20.10
C VAL A 48 -1.27 6.01 21.35
N LYS A 49 -2.46 6.61 21.25
CA LYS A 49 -3.08 7.39 22.35
C LYS A 49 -4.19 6.62 23.03
N THR A 50 -4.98 5.88 22.27
CA THR A 50 -6.18 5.19 22.77
C THR A 50 -6.34 3.90 22.01
N HIS A 51 -6.68 2.82 22.70
CA HIS A 51 -7.00 1.54 22.10
C HIS A 51 -8.34 1.60 21.37
N GLY A 52 -8.44 1.02 20.17
CA GLY A 52 -9.66 0.98 19.36
C GLY A 52 -10.87 0.39 20.06
N GLY A 53 -10.65 -0.53 21.01
CA GLY A 53 -11.70 -1.12 21.83
C GLY A 53 -12.54 -0.10 22.62
N ALA A 54 -11.98 1.07 22.94
CA ALA A 54 -12.73 2.16 23.58
C ALA A 54 -13.87 2.71 22.70
N TYR A 55 -13.76 2.53 21.37
CA TYR A 55 -14.76 3.00 20.39
C TYR A 55 -15.78 1.93 20.03
N LEU A 56 -15.73 0.74 20.64
CA LEU A 56 -16.66 -0.34 20.35
C LEU A 56 -18.14 0.06 20.55
N PRO A 57 -18.53 0.82 21.60
CA PRO A 57 -19.94 1.23 21.74
C PRO A 57 -20.46 1.98 20.50
N SER A 58 -19.64 2.90 19.95
CA SER A 58 -20.00 3.62 18.73
C SER A 58 -20.07 2.72 17.50
N ALA A 59 -19.21 1.72 17.39
CA ALA A 59 -19.26 0.73 16.31
C ALA A 59 -20.54 -0.14 16.40
N VAL A 60 -20.92 -0.56 17.62
CA VAL A 60 -22.15 -1.34 17.86
C VAL A 60 -23.39 -0.54 17.51
N GLU A 61 -23.47 0.74 17.93
CA GLU A 61 -24.58 1.64 17.56
C GLU A 61 -24.75 1.79 16.05
N ARG A 62 -23.67 1.63 15.28
CA ARG A 62 -23.68 1.69 13.81
C ARG A 62 -23.90 0.33 13.13
N GLY A 63 -24.01 -0.75 13.89
CA GLY A 63 -24.35 -2.07 13.37
C GLY A 63 -23.20 -3.06 13.30
N ALA A 64 -22.06 -2.82 14.00
CA ALA A 64 -21.05 -3.85 14.14
C ALA A 64 -21.63 -5.12 14.76
N ARG A 65 -21.36 -6.29 14.18
CA ARG A 65 -21.87 -7.57 14.62
C ARG A 65 -20.88 -8.44 15.37
N ALA A 66 -19.60 -8.12 15.25
CA ALA A 66 -18.51 -8.75 16.01
C ALA A 66 -17.34 -7.79 16.14
N VAL A 67 -16.42 -8.06 17.05
CA VAL A 67 -15.19 -7.29 17.23
C VAL A 67 -13.98 -8.21 17.24
N LEU A 68 -12.92 -7.83 16.55
CA LEU A 68 -11.59 -8.42 16.61
C LEU A 68 -10.65 -7.50 17.36
N THR A 69 -9.94 -8.00 18.38
CA THR A 69 -9.02 -7.20 19.18
C THR A 69 -7.88 -8.07 19.74
N ASP A 70 -6.96 -7.45 20.47
CA ASP A 70 -5.95 -8.14 21.28
C ASP A 70 -6.42 -8.36 22.73
N ILE A 71 -5.54 -8.99 23.53
CA ILE A 71 -5.81 -9.24 24.96
C ILE A 71 -6.09 -7.93 25.70
N ALA A 72 -5.28 -6.88 25.47
CA ALA A 72 -5.46 -5.59 26.14
C ALA A 72 -6.79 -4.94 25.78
N GLY A 73 -7.19 -5.01 24.53
CA GLY A 73 -8.49 -4.53 24.08
C GLY A 73 -9.67 -5.30 24.68
N SER A 74 -9.55 -6.65 24.82
CA SER A 74 -10.59 -7.50 25.39
C SER A 74 -10.86 -7.22 26.88
N GLU A 75 -9.87 -6.66 27.59
CA GLU A 75 -9.99 -6.29 29.01
C GLU A 75 -10.69 -4.95 29.25
N LEU A 76 -10.82 -4.12 28.21
CA LEU A 76 -11.53 -2.85 28.31
C LEU A 76 -13.02 -3.07 28.66
N SER A 77 -13.56 -2.27 29.57
CA SER A 77 -14.95 -2.38 29.99
C SER A 77 -15.94 -2.27 28.83
N SER A 78 -15.63 -1.45 27.82
CA SER A 78 -16.39 -1.30 26.59
C SER A 78 -16.47 -2.58 25.76
N VAL A 79 -15.45 -3.41 25.79
CA VAL A 79 -15.39 -4.70 25.07
C VAL A 79 -15.92 -5.83 25.95
N ARG A 80 -15.49 -5.91 27.23
CA ARG A 80 -15.91 -6.94 28.16
C ARG A 80 -17.42 -6.98 28.39
N ASN A 81 -18.05 -5.83 28.43
CA ASN A 81 -19.49 -5.68 28.64
C ASN A 81 -20.29 -5.62 27.32
N SER A 82 -19.66 -5.90 26.19
CA SER A 82 -20.31 -5.87 24.88
C SER A 82 -21.28 -7.05 24.73
N ALA A 83 -22.40 -6.81 24.06
CA ALA A 83 -23.36 -7.84 23.70
C ALA A 83 -22.99 -8.59 22.41
N ILE A 84 -22.02 -8.09 21.63
CA ILE A 84 -21.57 -8.74 20.40
C ILE A 84 -20.36 -9.65 20.63
N PRO A 85 -20.17 -10.70 19.81
CA PRO A 85 -19.04 -11.60 19.92
C PRO A 85 -17.69 -10.91 19.84
N VAL A 86 -16.71 -11.40 20.62
CA VAL A 86 -15.34 -10.91 20.67
C VAL A 86 -14.40 -12.01 20.19
N LEU A 87 -13.58 -11.70 19.20
CA LEU A 87 -12.45 -12.49 18.76
C LEU A 87 -11.16 -11.86 19.29
N VAL A 88 -10.30 -12.66 19.92
CA VAL A 88 -9.03 -12.20 20.48
C VAL A 88 -7.87 -12.86 19.76
N VAL A 89 -6.94 -12.02 19.25
CA VAL A 89 -5.74 -12.47 18.53
C VAL A 89 -4.50 -11.73 19.05
N PRO A 90 -3.29 -12.33 18.93
CA PRO A 90 -2.07 -11.71 19.46
C PRO A 90 -1.70 -10.38 18.80
N ASN A 91 -1.88 -10.28 17.48
CA ASN A 91 -1.56 -9.08 16.71
C ASN A 91 -2.70 -8.72 15.73
N PRO A 92 -3.71 -7.99 16.20
CA PRO A 92 -4.89 -7.67 15.38
C PRO A 92 -4.57 -6.76 14.18
N ARG A 93 -3.44 -6.01 14.20
CA ARG A 93 -3.01 -5.22 13.03
C ARG A 93 -2.58 -6.12 11.89
N SER A 94 -1.65 -7.03 12.14
CA SER A 94 -1.16 -7.97 11.12
C SER A 94 -2.24 -8.97 10.73
N GLN A 95 -2.86 -9.63 11.71
CA GLN A 95 -3.88 -10.63 11.44
C GLN A 95 -5.13 -10.04 10.78
N GLY A 96 -5.49 -8.79 11.12
CA GLY A 96 -6.56 -8.04 10.45
C GLY A 96 -6.25 -7.74 8.99
N GLY A 97 -4.97 -7.49 8.63
CA GLY A 97 -4.54 -7.32 7.24
C GLY A 97 -4.73 -8.60 6.41
N TYR A 98 -4.22 -9.73 6.90
CA TYR A 98 -4.41 -11.04 6.24
C TYR A 98 -5.88 -11.47 6.20
N LEU A 99 -6.64 -11.18 7.26
CA LEU A 99 -8.07 -11.42 7.28
C LEU A 99 -8.79 -10.61 6.20
N SER A 100 -8.45 -9.33 6.06
CA SER A 100 -9.06 -8.46 5.05
C SER A 100 -8.71 -8.89 3.63
N ASP A 101 -7.48 -9.34 3.38
CA ASP A 101 -7.07 -9.93 2.11
C ASP A 101 -7.96 -11.15 1.77
N TRP A 102 -8.03 -12.12 2.67
CA TRP A 102 -8.85 -13.33 2.50
C TRP A 102 -10.33 -13.02 2.35
N PHE A 103 -10.85 -12.10 3.16
CA PHE A 103 -12.26 -11.70 3.15
C PHE A 103 -12.67 -11.14 1.78
N HIS A 104 -11.82 -10.32 1.20
CA HIS A 104 -12.06 -9.68 -0.10
C HIS A 104 -11.58 -10.54 -1.31
N GLY A 105 -11.08 -11.76 -1.09
CA GLY A 105 -10.64 -12.65 -2.16
C GLY A 105 -9.29 -12.31 -2.77
N SER A 106 -8.40 -11.69 -1.99
CA SER A 106 -7.03 -11.30 -2.38
C SER A 106 -6.96 -10.36 -3.60
N PRO A 107 -7.63 -9.20 -3.55
CA PRO A 107 -7.79 -8.31 -4.71
C PRO A 107 -6.46 -7.77 -5.26
N SER A 108 -5.41 -7.67 -4.43
CA SER A 108 -4.08 -7.25 -4.87
C SER A 108 -3.41 -8.22 -5.85
N ARG A 109 -3.93 -9.45 -5.97
CA ARG A 109 -3.43 -10.47 -6.90
C ARG A 109 -4.16 -10.46 -8.26
N SER A 110 -5.30 -9.79 -8.32
CA SER A 110 -6.16 -9.73 -9.51
C SER A 110 -5.87 -8.52 -10.40
N LEU A 111 -5.16 -7.51 -9.87
CA LEU A 111 -4.75 -6.32 -10.62
C LEU A 111 -3.24 -6.08 -10.45
N TYR A 112 -2.63 -5.32 -11.37
CA TYR A 112 -1.23 -4.93 -11.24
C TYR A 112 -1.09 -3.88 -10.12
N LEU A 113 -0.62 -4.26 -8.95
CA LEU A 113 -0.39 -3.34 -7.84
C LEU A 113 1.07 -2.87 -7.81
N ALA A 114 1.28 -1.56 -7.99
CA ALA A 114 2.58 -0.92 -7.89
C ALA A 114 2.71 -0.19 -6.55
N GLY A 115 3.69 -0.55 -5.72
CA GLY A 115 3.98 0.12 -4.45
C GLY A 115 5.20 1.04 -4.57
N ILE A 116 5.12 2.28 -4.10
CA ILE A 116 6.22 3.25 -4.16
C ILE A 116 6.57 3.74 -2.77
N THR A 117 7.83 3.54 -2.37
CA THR A 117 8.37 4.03 -1.09
C THR A 117 9.60 4.92 -1.30
N GLY A 118 9.94 5.66 -0.27
CA GLY A 118 11.08 6.60 -0.20
C GLY A 118 10.76 7.76 0.73
N THR A 119 11.71 8.65 0.96
CA THR A 119 11.44 9.87 1.71
C THR A 119 10.62 10.83 0.87
N ASN A 120 11.10 11.17 -0.31
CA ASN A 120 10.48 12.11 -1.25
C ASN A 120 10.14 11.42 -2.58
N GLY A 121 9.20 12.01 -3.34
CA GLY A 121 8.89 11.59 -4.70
C GLY A 121 7.78 10.54 -4.82
N LYS A 122 7.31 9.91 -3.74
CA LYS A 122 6.23 8.91 -3.77
C LYS A 122 5.01 9.39 -4.54
N THR A 123 4.44 10.51 -4.14
CA THR A 123 3.26 11.11 -4.76
C THR A 123 3.50 11.44 -6.24
N THR A 124 4.63 12.06 -6.56
CA THR A 124 4.98 12.37 -7.96
C THR A 124 5.07 11.10 -8.80
N CYS A 125 5.76 10.07 -8.31
CA CYS A 125 5.89 8.79 -9.03
C CYS A 125 4.53 8.10 -9.23
N THR A 126 3.66 8.06 -8.20
CA THR A 126 2.34 7.42 -8.33
C THR A 126 1.48 8.13 -9.37
N TYR A 127 1.51 9.46 -9.40
CA TYR A 127 0.76 10.24 -10.39
C TYR A 127 1.34 10.12 -11.80
N LEU A 128 2.66 10.15 -11.96
CA LEU A 128 3.32 9.93 -13.26
C LEU A 128 2.98 8.54 -13.80
N LEU A 129 3.09 7.51 -12.97
CA LEU A 129 2.76 6.14 -13.35
C LEU A 129 1.28 6.01 -13.76
N HIS A 130 0.37 6.58 -12.97
CA HIS A 130 -1.05 6.61 -13.30
C HIS A 130 -1.32 7.33 -14.62
N GLN A 131 -0.64 8.46 -14.89
CA GLN A 131 -0.79 9.19 -16.13
C GLN A 131 -0.27 8.41 -17.33
N ILE A 132 0.87 7.74 -17.22
CA ILE A 132 1.39 6.86 -18.28
C ILE A 132 0.37 5.75 -18.61
N TRP A 133 -0.20 5.11 -17.58
CA TRP A 133 -1.24 4.11 -17.76
C TRP A 133 -2.50 4.68 -18.43
N HIS A 134 -2.91 5.88 -18.02
CA HIS A 134 -4.07 6.55 -18.61
C HIS A 134 -3.86 6.85 -20.11
N GLU A 135 -2.68 7.35 -20.50
CA GLU A 135 -2.33 7.58 -21.92
C GLU A 135 -2.31 6.25 -22.70
N ALA A 136 -1.91 5.15 -22.06
CA ALA A 136 -2.00 3.79 -22.61
C ALA A 136 -3.43 3.20 -22.57
N ARG A 137 -4.44 4.01 -22.21
CA ARG A 137 -5.87 3.63 -22.10
C ARG A 137 -6.14 2.51 -21.12
N MET A 138 -5.38 2.44 -20.05
CA MET A 138 -5.63 1.52 -18.94
C MET A 138 -6.49 2.21 -17.89
N GLU A 139 -7.56 1.56 -17.46
CA GLU A 139 -8.35 1.99 -16.30
C GLU A 139 -7.58 1.62 -15.02
N THR A 140 -7.26 2.62 -14.23
CA THR A 140 -6.34 2.46 -13.08
C THR A 140 -6.76 3.26 -11.86
N GLY A 141 -6.15 2.95 -10.71
CA GLY A 141 -6.38 3.63 -9.45
C GLY A 141 -5.11 4.21 -8.83
N ILE A 142 -5.32 5.09 -7.85
CA ILE A 142 -4.27 5.64 -6.97
C ILE A 142 -4.71 5.52 -5.52
N ILE A 143 -3.77 5.16 -4.65
CA ILE A 143 -3.93 5.24 -3.20
C ILE A 143 -2.74 6.04 -2.66
N GLY A 144 -2.99 7.24 -2.15
CA GLY A 144 -1.87 8.10 -1.71
C GLY A 144 -2.29 9.34 -0.93
N THR A 145 -1.32 10.20 -0.68
CA THR A 145 -1.43 11.39 0.16
C THR A 145 -2.50 12.38 -0.33
N VAL A 146 -2.62 12.56 -1.62
CA VAL A 146 -3.56 13.53 -2.21
C VAL A 146 -4.99 12.99 -2.23
N GLY A 147 -5.15 11.67 -2.12
CA GLY A 147 -6.44 11.02 -2.13
C GLY A 147 -6.40 9.63 -2.76
N ILE A 148 -7.59 9.07 -2.91
CA ILE A 148 -7.83 7.78 -3.54
C ILE A 148 -8.55 8.05 -4.86
N THR A 149 -8.04 7.47 -5.95
CA THR A 149 -8.69 7.54 -7.26
C THR A 149 -9.09 6.13 -7.69
N ILE A 150 -10.33 5.93 -8.10
CA ILE A 150 -10.85 4.67 -8.63
C ILE A 150 -11.47 4.95 -10.01
N GLY A 151 -10.71 4.70 -11.07
CA GLY A 151 -11.09 5.13 -12.41
C GLY A 151 -11.19 6.67 -12.48
N LYS A 152 -12.40 7.18 -12.61
CA LYS A 152 -12.68 8.65 -12.68
C LYS A 152 -13.06 9.25 -11.33
N ASP A 153 -13.41 8.44 -10.35
CA ASP A 153 -13.91 8.89 -9.05
C ASP A 153 -12.76 9.18 -8.10
N LYS A 154 -12.90 10.27 -7.33
CA LYS A 154 -11.90 10.71 -6.35
C LYS A 154 -12.50 10.78 -4.96
N TYR A 155 -11.76 10.26 -3.99
CA TYR A 155 -12.14 10.23 -2.58
C TYR A 155 -11.03 10.82 -1.73
N PRO A 156 -11.35 11.50 -0.62
CA PRO A 156 -10.33 12.01 0.30
C PRO A 156 -9.58 10.86 0.98
N ALA A 157 -8.30 11.05 1.25
CA ALA A 157 -7.51 10.16 2.08
C ALA A 157 -7.23 10.80 3.44
N THR A 158 -7.30 10.01 4.50
CA THR A 158 -6.92 10.43 5.85
C THR A 158 -5.46 10.20 6.15
N HIS A 159 -4.83 9.29 5.42
CA HIS A 159 -3.42 8.90 5.54
C HIS A 159 -2.83 8.65 4.16
N THR A 160 -1.50 8.85 4.03
CA THR A 160 -0.75 8.50 2.81
C THR A 160 -1.00 7.04 2.41
N THR A 161 -0.99 6.15 3.39
CA THR A 161 -1.34 4.73 3.26
C THR A 161 -2.44 4.45 4.28
N PRO A 162 -3.66 4.12 3.86
CA PRO A 162 -4.77 3.80 4.77
C PRO A 162 -4.49 2.56 5.64
N GLU A 163 -5.34 2.28 6.63
CA GLU A 163 -5.29 1.02 7.39
C GLU A 163 -5.58 -0.17 6.46
N SER A 164 -5.09 -1.36 6.82
CA SER A 164 -5.10 -2.54 5.94
C SER A 164 -6.50 -2.94 5.46
N ASP A 165 -7.51 -2.88 6.35
CA ASP A 165 -8.90 -3.15 6.00
C ASP A 165 -9.42 -2.22 4.90
N ALA A 166 -9.12 -0.93 5.01
CA ALA A 166 -9.50 0.06 4.00
C ALA A 166 -8.75 -0.17 2.68
N VAL A 167 -7.46 -0.52 2.70
CA VAL A 167 -6.69 -0.80 1.49
C VAL A 167 -7.28 -1.98 0.73
N HIS A 168 -7.54 -3.11 1.42
CA HIS A 168 -8.11 -4.30 0.79
C HIS A 168 -9.53 -4.04 0.26
N SER A 169 -10.36 -3.28 0.98
CA SER A 169 -11.69 -2.86 0.52
C SER A 169 -11.60 -1.99 -0.73
N ILE A 170 -10.69 -1.01 -0.78
CA ILE A 170 -10.49 -0.14 -1.95
C ILE A 170 -10.05 -0.97 -3.17
N LEU A 171 -9.10 -1.90 -2.99
CA LEU A 171 -8.63 -2.77 -4.07
C LEU A 171 -9.75 -3.71 -4.56
N SER A 172 -10.60 -4.21 -3.67
CA SER A 172 -11.79 -5.01 -4.04
C SER A 172 -12.75 -4.21 -4.92
N VAL A 173 -13.00 -2.93 -4.59
CA VAL A 173 -13.82 -2.05 -5.45
C VAL A 173 -13.15 -1.79 -6.80
N MET A 174 -11.82 -1.65 -6.84
CA MET A 174 -11.08 -1.51 -8.09
C MET A 174 -11.20 -2.78 -8.96
N GLU A 175 -11.11 -3.96 -8.35
CA GLU A 175 -11.29 -5.25 -9.04
C GLU A 175 -12.72 -5.39 -9.59
N GLU A 176 -13.75 -5.12 -8.77
CA GLU A 176 -15.17 -5.14 -9.18
C GLU A 176 -15.44 -4.20 -10.36
N ARG A 177 -14.74 -3.08 -10.42
CA ARG A 177 -14.81 -2.13 -11.56
C ARG A 177 -13.86 -2.48 -12.71
N HIS A 178 -13.20 -3.63 -12.65
CA HIS A 178 -12.29 -4.13 -13.70
C HIS A 178 -11.09 -3.23 -14.00
N LEU A 179 -10.62 -2.46 -13.02
CA LEU A 179 -9.38 -1.72 -13.15
C LEU A 179 -8.20 -2.69 -13.38
N LYS A 180 -7.23 -2.28 -14.19
CA LYS A 180 -6.10 -3.14 -14.58
C LYS A 180 -4.91 -2.98 -13.66
N ALA A 181 -4.72 -1.78 -13.11
CA ALA A 181 -3.59 -1.47 -12.24
C ALA A 181 -3.95 -0.44 -11.16
N ALA A 182 -3.16 -0.41 -10.10
CA ALA A 182 -3.20 0.64 -9.09
C ALA A 182 -1.80 1.03 -8.65
N ALA A 183 -1.55 2.32 -8.48
CA ALA A 183 -0.34 2.87 -7.88
C ALA A 183 -0.60 3.27 -6.42
N MET A 184 0.23 2.79 -5.50
CA MET A 184 0.06 3.01 -4.08
C MET A 184 1.31 3.61 -3.44
N GLU A 185 1.14 4.72 -2.72
CA GLU A 185 2.18 5.24 -1.86
C GLU A 185 2.31 4.37 -0.60
N VAL A 186 3.51 3.89 -0.32
CA VAL A 186 3.80 3.05 0.85
C VAL A 186 4.73 3.81 1.79
N SER A 187 4.18 4.35 2.88
CA SER A 187 4.96 5.05 3.90
C SER A 187 5.66 4.06 4.83
N SER A 188 6.79 4.48 5.43
CA SER A 188 7.49 3.64 6.43
C SER A 188 6.63 3.37 7.67
N HIS A 189 5.80 4.34 8.07
CA HIS A 189 4.82 4.15 9.14
C HIS A 189 3.83 3.03 8.81
N ALA A 190 3.34 3.00 7.59
CA ALA A 190 2.40 1.97 7.15
C ALA A 190 3.00 0.57 7.20
N ILE A 191 4.26 0.42 6.83
CA ILE A 191 4.98 -0.86 6.89
C ILE A 191 5.10 -1.31 8.35
N VAL A 192 5.62 -0.44 9.25
CA VAL A 192 5.77 -0.76 10.67
C VAL A 192 4.43 -1.02 11.36
N GLN A 193 3.36 -0.36 10.92
CA GLN A 193 2.03 -0.50 11.48
C GLN A 193 1.18 -1.59 10.79
N HIS A 194 1.80 -2.47 10.01
CA HIS A 194 1.11 -3.60 9.36
C HIS A 194 -0.04 -3.22 8.41
N ARG A 195 0.01 -2.03 7.81
CA ARG A 195 -1.06 -1.56 6.91
C ARG A 195 -1.01 -2.19 5.52
N ILE A 196 0.08 -2.88 5.20
CA ILE A 196 0.29 -3.55 3.91
C ILE A 196 0.28 -5.08 4.03
N ASP A 197 0.01 -5.61 5.22
CA ASP A 197 -0.04 -7.06 5.43
C ASP A 197 -1.20 -7.67 4.62
N GLY A 198 -0.93 -8.83 4.02
CA GLY A 198 -1.85 -9.48 3.08
C GLY A 198 -1.74 -9.00 1.63
N LEU A 199 -1.14 -7.82 1.36
CA LEU A 199 -0.96 -7.34 -0.02
C LEU A 199 0.12 -8.14 -0.77
N ARG A 200 -0.04 -8.20 -2.08
CA ARG A 200 0.97 -8.64 -3.02
C ARG A 200 1.20 -7.55 -4.07
N PHE A 201 2.41 -7.01 -4.11
CA PHE A 201 2.79 -6.00 -5.10
C PHE A 201 3.40 -6.67 -6.34
N SER A 202 2.86 -6.39 -7.52
CA SER A 202 3.46 -6.82 -8.80
C SER A 202 4.79 -6.13 -9.03
N SER A 203 4.94 -4.90 -8.55
CA SER A 203 6.22 -4.18 -8.55
C SER A 203 6.32 -3.21 -7.39
N VAL A 204 7.54 -2.98 -6.92
CA VAL A 204 7.82 -1.99 -5.87
C VAL A 204 8.96 -1.07 -6.28
N GLY A 205 8.80 0.23 -6.01
CA GLY A 205 9.75 1.27 -6.36
C GLY A 205 10.37 1.94 -5.13
N PHE A 206 11.68 2.19 -5.18
CA PHE A 206 12.41 2.97 -4.18
C PHE A 206 12.94 4.25 -4.81
N THR A 207 12.49 5.40 -4.31
CA THR A 207 12.91 6.72 -4.81
C THR A 207 14.23 7.17 -4.18
N ASN A 208 14.25 7.34 -2.87
CA ASN A 208 15.39 7.83 -2.09
C ASN A 208 15.17 7.64 -0.60
N LEU A 209 16.24 7.83 0.18
CA LEU A 209 16.18 7.96 1.62
C LEU A 209 17.06 9.12 2.07
N SER A 210 16.46 10.07 2.77
CA SER A 210 17.11 11.18 3.46
C SER A 210 16.57 11.30 4.88
N GLN A 211 17.19 12.14 5.70
CA GLN A 211 16.77 12.30 7.09
C GLN A 211 15.32 12.82 7.16
N ASP A 212 14.45 11.99 7.75
CA ASP A 212 13.04 12.30 8.02
C ASP A 212 12.50 11.30 9.05
N HIS A 213 11.41 11.63 9.72
CA HIS A 213 10.69 10.73 10.64
C HIS A 213 11.56 10.05 11.71
N LEU A 214 12.66 10.68 12.16
CA LEU A 214 13.53 10.12 13.20
C LEU A 214 12.88 10.17 14.59
N ASP A 215 11.89 11.01 14.80
CA ASP A 215 11.00 11.00 15.96
C ASP A 215 10.26 9.67 16.12
N PHE A 216 9.92 9.02 15.01
CA PHE A 216 9.26 7.71 14.98
C PHE A 216 10.24 6.53 14.88
N HIS A 217 11.24 6.60 13.99
CA HIS A 217 12.16 5.49 13.74
C HIS A 217 13.39 5.48 14.65
N GLY A 218 13.71 6.59 15.31
CA GLY A 218 14.86 6.77 16.19
C GLY A 218 16.18 6.93 15.42
N THR A 219 16.47 6.06 14.45
CA THR A 219 17.74 6.09 13.67
C THR A 219 17.49 5.93 12.17
N MET A 220 18.44 6.40 11.35
CA MET A 220 18.39 6.20 9.89
C MET A 220 18.44 4.72 9.51
N GLU A 221 19.13 3.88 10.26
CA GLU A 221 19.18 2.44 9.99
C GLU A 221 17.82 1.78 10.22
N ASN A 222 17.12 2.13 11.29
CA ASN A 222 15.75 1.65 11.53
C ASN A 222 14.78 2.15 10.45
N TYR A 223 14.93 3.40 10.02
CA TYR A 223 14.12 3.99 8.94
C TYR A 223 14.36 3.26 7.62
N PHE A 224 15.63 2.97 7.30
CA PHE A 224 15.99 2.18 6.12
C PHE A 224 15.42 0.74 6.20
N ARG A 225 15.59 0.07 7.36
CA ARG A 225 15.07 -1.28 7.59
C ARG A 225 13.55 -1.35 7.43
N ALA A 226 12.83 -0.33 7.94
CA ALA A 226 11.39 -0.25 7.76
C ALA A 226 11.00 -0.23 6.28
N LYS A 227 11.66 0.61 5.46
CA LYS A 227 11.34 0.65 4.01
C LYS A 227 11.79 -0.61 3.27
N ARG A 228 12.94 -1.20 3.67
CA ARG A 228 13.45 -2.44 3.07
C ARG A 228 12.44 -3.58 3.15
N ALA A 229 11.64 -3.63 4.20
CA ALA A 229 10.64 -4.68 4.39
C ALA A 229 9.58 -4.74 3.26
N LEU A 230 9.36 -3.66 2.52
CA LEU A 230 8.48 -3.69 1.33
C LEU A 230 9.02 -4.59 0.21
N PHE A 231 10.33 -4.83 0.18
CA PHE A 231 11.03 -5.55 -0.89
C PHE A 231 11.27 -7.03 -0.56
N GLU A 232 10.56 -7.55 0.43
CA GLU A 232 10.64 -8.98 0.78
C GLU A 232 9.85 -9.84 -0.23
N PRO A 233 10.32 -11.08 -0.51
CA PRO A 233 9.69 -11.97 -1.50
C PRO A 233 8.21 -12.26 -1.25
N ASP A 234 7.79 -12.19 0.00
CA ASP A 234 6.38 -12.44 0.37
C ASP A 234 5.46 -11.28 -0.01
N LEU A 235 6.01 -10.08 -0.18
CA LEU A 235 5.27 -8.85 -0.49
C LEU A 235 5.36 -8.42 -1.95
N ALA A 236 6.50 -8.65 -2.62
CA ALA A 236 6.76 -8.07 -3.93
C ALA A 236 7.39 -9.06 -4.92
N ASP A 237 7.01 -8.94 -6.20
CA ASP A 237 7.53 -9.76 -7.28
C ASP A 237 8.83 -9.20 -7.88
N VAL A 238 8.92 -7.88 -8.09
CA VAL A 238 10.08 -7.21 -8.68
C VAL A 238 10.32 -5.84 -8.05
N ALA A 239 11.58 -5.43 -7.97
CA ALA A 239 12.00 -4.15 -7.43
C ALA A 239 12.58 -3.21 -8.49
N PHE A 240 12.29 -1.91 -8.37
CA PHE A 240 12.86 -0.82 -9.15
C PHE A 240 13.54 0.17 -8.21
N ILE A 241 14.87 0.26 -8.28
CA ILE A 241 15.66 0.94 -7.26
C ILE A 241 16.49 2.07 -7.85
N ASN A 242 16.25 3.31 -7.41
CA ASN A 242 17.13 4.44 -7.70
C ASN A 242 18.47 4.26 -6.95
N ILE A 243 19.55 3.99 -7.69
CA ILE A 243 20.90 3.76 -7.17
C ILE A 243 21.77 5.03 -7.12
N ASP A 244 21.26 6.18 -7.44
CA ASP A 244 21.95 7.45 -7.23
C ASP A 244 21.96 7.85 -5.76
N ASN A 245 20.95 7.39 -5.01
CA ASN A 245 20.92 7.48 -3.55
C ASN A 245 21.76 6.35 -2.92
N PRO A 246 22.63 6.63 -1.93
CA PRO A 246 23.48 5.61 -1.29
C PRO A 246 22.68 4.45 -0.66
N TYR A 247 21.53 4.74 -0.07
CA TYR A 247 20.66 3.70 0.50
C TYR A 247 19.99 2.84 -0.59
N GLY A 248 19.67 3.42 -1.76
CA GLY A 248 19.21 2.66 -2.92
C GLY A 248 20.29 1.73 -3.45
N SER A 249 21.55 2.19 -3.56
CA SER A 249 22.68 1.34 -3.93
C SER A 249 22.87 0.17 -2.95
N LYS A 250 22.75 0.42 -1.64
CA LYS A 250 22.82 -0.62 -0.61
C LYS A 250 21.64 -1.59 -0.75
N LEU A 251 20.42 -1.07 -0.90
CA LEU A 251 19.20 -1.88 -1.05
C LEU A 251 19.31 -2.83 -2.25
N ALA A 252 19.71 -2.33 -3.42
CA ALA A 252 19.79 -3.12 -4.65
C ALA A 252 20.77 -4.30 -4.58
N GLN A 253 21.79 -4.23 -3.69
CA GLN A 253 22.74 -5.31 -3.49
C GLN A 253 22.23 -6.42 -2.57
N ASP A 254 21.28 -6.10 -1.69
CA ASP A 254 20.85 -6.99 -0.60
C ASP A 254 19.50 -7.70 -0.89
N LEU A 255 18.85 -7.39 -2.02
CA LEU A 255 17.55 -7.97 -2.35
C LEU A 255 17.66 -9.35 -2.98
N SER A 256 16.71 -10.23 -2.62
CA SER A 256 16.56 -11.57 -3.19
C SER A 256 15.55 -11.64 -4.35
N ILE A 257 14.71 -10.61 -4.53
CA ILE A 257 13.76 -10.53 -5.65
C ILE A 257 14.43 -9.93 -6.89
N PRO A 258 13.92 -10.20 -8.10
CA PRO A 258 14.39 -9.57 -9.32
C PRO A 258 14.43 -8.04 -9.17
N THR A 259 15.54 -7.42 -9.52
CA THR A 259 15.77 -6.01 -9.26
C THR A 259 16.30 -5.30 -10.49
N SER A 260 15.58 -4.26 -10.92
CA SER A 260 16.01 -3.31 -11.94
C SER A 260 16.54 -2.04 -11.29
N THR A 261 17.75 -1.64 -11.65
CA THR A 261 18.40 -0.44 -11.13
C THR A 261 18.15 0.76 -12.03
N LEU A 262 17.99 1.94 -11.41
CA LEU A 262 17.73 3.20 -12.11
C LEU A 262 18.76 4.25 -11.73
N SER A 263 19.20 5.05 -12.70
CA SER A 263 20.13 6.15 -12.45
C SER A 263 19.98 7.27 -13.48
N LEU A 264 20.14 8.52 -13.04
CA LEU A 264 20.25 9.67 -13.93
C LEU A 264 21.54 9.62 -14.77
N ARG A 265 22.65 9.17 -14.18
CA ARG A 265 24.01 9.37 -14.72
C ARG A 265 24.81 8.09 -14.93
N LYS A 266 24.46 7.00 -14.24
CA LYS A 266 25.21 5.74 -14.28
C LYS A 266 24.67 4.82 -15.41
N LYS A 267 25.30 4.88 -16.58
CA LYS A 267 24.91 4.03 -17.75
C LYS A 267 25.03 2.52 -17.52
N LYS A 268 25.49 2.10 -16.35
CA LYS A 268 25.51 0.69 -15.93
C LYS A 268 24.20 0.24 -15.28
N ALA A 269 23.30 1.21 -14.94
CA ALA A 269 21.98 0.89 -14.43
C ALA A 269 21.14 0.23 -15.53
N THR A 270 20.13 -0.54 -15.14
CA THR A 270 19.17 -1.17 -16.07
C THR A 270 18.39 -0.12 -16.84
N TRP A 271 17.98 0.95 -16.15
CA TRP A 271 17.32 2.11 -16.70
C TRP A 271 18.15 3.37 -16.43
N TYR A 272 18.43 4.17 -17.45
CA TYR A 272 19.23 5.39 -17.30
C TYR A 272 18.88 6.41 -18.38
N PHE A 273 19.24 7.69 -18.13
CA PHE A 273 19.18 8.70 -19.17
C PHE A 273 20.41 8.62 -20.06
N GLU A 274 20.20 8.42 -21.36
CA GLU A 274 21.24 8.60 -22.39
C GLU A 274 21.63 10.08 -22.47
N SER A 275 20.60 10.96 -22.47
CA SER A 275 20.73 12.41 -22.40
C SER A 275 19.50 13.06 -21.78
N PHE A 276 19.69 14.22 -21.17
CA PHE A 276 18.63 15.12 -20.74
C PHE A 276 19.13 16.55 -20.72
N GLU A 277 18.29 17.49 -21.20
CA GLU A 277 18.60 18.92 -21.25
C GLU A 277 17.32 19.72 -21.04
N TRP A 278 17.39 20.77 -20.21
CA TRP A 278 16.27 21.70 -20.04
C TRP A 278 16.29 22.73 -21.16
N ILE A 279 15.31 22.69 -22.06
CA ILE A 279 15.19 23.60 -23.18
C ILE A 279 13.86 24.33 -23.08
N SER A 280 13.90 25.65 -22.99
CA SER A 280 12.74 26.53 -22.83
C SER A 280 11.93 26.22 -21.56
N ASP A 281 10.94 25.36 -21.62
CA ASP A 281 9.97 25.04 -20.55
C ASP A 281 9.85 23.55 -20.28
N ALA A 282 10.76 22.74 -20.82
CA ALA A 282 10.72 21.29 -20.68
C ALA A 282 12.11 20.65 -20.74
N TRP A 283 12.23 19.49 -20.10
CA TRP A 283 13.32 18.56 -20.34
C TRP A 283 13.12 17.88 -21.70
N THR A 284 14.12 17.91 -22.55
CA THR A 284 14.25 16.98 -23.68
C THR A 284 15.03 15.78 -23.16
N VAL A 285 14.45 14.61 -23.24
CA VAL A 285 14.99 13.40 -22.60
C VAL A 285 15.15 12.27 -23.60
N SER A 286 16.19 11.45 -23.40
CA SER A 286 16.38 10.17 -24.05
C SER A 286 16.70 9.14 -22.96
N ILE A 287 15.84 8.13 -22.79
CA ILE A 287 15.91 7.11 -21.74
C ILE A 287 16.22 5.77 -22.38
N ARG A 288 17.20 5.06 -21.84
CA ARG A 288 17.51 3.67 -22.13
C ARG A 288 16.95 2.76 -21.03
N GLY A 289 16.36 1.66 -21.45
CA GLY A 289 15.76 0.67 -20.54
C GLY A 289 16.11 -0.75 -20.86
N GLU A 290 15.51 -1.64 -20.09
CA GLU A 290 15.66 -3.08 -20.21
C GLU A 290 15.27 -3.58 -21.62
N GLY A 291 15.98 -4.61 -22.12
CA GLY A 291 15.71 -5.14 -23.46
C GLY A 291 16.08 -4.22 -24.62
N GLY A 292 16.82 -3.13 -24.36
CA GLY A 292 17.24 -2.18 -25.40
C GLY A 292 16.21 -1.11 -25.73
N VAL A 293 15.19 -0.97 -24.89
CA VAL A 293 14.16 0.10 -24.99
C VAL A 293 14.83 1.47 -25.08
N LEU A 294 14.36 2.30 -26.00
CA LEU A 294 14.72 3.71 -26.13
C LEU A 294 13.45 4.56 -26.14
N ILE A 295 13.34 5.48 -25.20
CA ILE A 295 12.22 6.40 -25.08
C ILE A 295 12.74 7.83 -25.22
N GLU A 296 12.18 8.59 -26.16
CA GLU A 296 12.52 9.99 -26.38
C GLU A 296 11.28 10.86 -26.24
N GLY A 297 11.45 12.01 -25.60
CA GLY A 297 10.30 12.89 -25.40
C GLY A 297 10.61 14.19 -24.66
N LYS A 298 9.53 14.88 -24.28
CA LYS A 298 9.58 16.10 -23.49
C LYS A 298 8.86 15.92 -22.16
N PHE A 299 9.47 16.42 -21.10
CA PHE A 299 8.93 16.35 -19.75
C PHE A 299 8.96 17.71 -19.07
N ARG A 300 7.82 18.19 -18.55
CA ARG A 300 7.67 19.59 -18.14
C ARG A 300 7.82 19.87 -16.65
N LEU A 301 7.92 18.86 -15.80
CA LEU A 301 8.18 19.12 -14.39
C LEU A 301 9.65 19.51 -14.18
N PRO A 302 9.94 20.70 -13.60
CA PRO A 302 11.30 21.17 -13.42
C PRO A 302 12.03 20.39 -12.32
N GLY A 303 13.37 20.42 -12.37
CA GLY A 303 14.24 19.82 -11.37
C GLY A 303 14.65 18.37 -11.67
N GLU A 304 15.94 18.07 -11.46
CA GLU A 304 16.51 16.73 -11.72
C GLU A 304 15.85 15.62 -10.88
N HIS A 305 15.41 15.95 -9.67
CA HIS A 305 14.65 14.98 -8.83
C HIS A 305 13.36 14.49 -9.50
N ASN A 306 12.74 15.32 -10.36
CA ASN A 306 11.58 14.89 -11.13
C ASN A 306 11.95 14.01 -12.33
N LEU A 307 13.18 14.11 -12.84
CA LEU A 307 13.70 13.14 -13.81
C LEU A 307 13.90 11.75 -13.15
N GLU A 308 14.39 11.70 -11.90
CA GLU A 308 14.46 10.45 -11.15
C GLU A 308 13.08 9.82 -10.95
N ASN A 309 12.08 10.64 -10.58
CA ASN A 309 10.70 10.21 -10.44
C ASN A 309 10.11 9.71 -11.78
N LEU A 310 10.39 10.43 -12.88
CA LEU A 310 9.97 10.01 -14.23
C LEU A 310 10.58 8.66 -14.60
N LEU A 311 11.89 8.48 -14.37
CA LEU A 311 12.59 7.26 -14.72
C LEU A 311 12.00 6.04 -13.98
N LEU A 312 11.68 6.21 -12.69
CA LEU A 312 11.01 5.17 -11.91
C LEU A 312 9.62 4.85 -12.46
N ALA A 313 8.81 5.87 -12.74
CA ALA A 313 7.47 5.69 -13.29
C ALA A 313 7.49 5.00 -14.67
N VAL A 314 8.39 5.40 -15.55
CA VAL A 314 8.57 4.81 -16.89
C VAL A 314 8.99 3.35 -16.80
N ALA A 315 9.97 3.02 -15.95
CA ALA A 315 10.45 1.65 -15.76
C ALA A 315 9.33 0.73 -15.23
N MET A 316 8.58 1.18 -14.22
CA MET A 316 7.47 0.42 -13.66
C MET A 316 6.30 0.29 -14.65
N ALA A 317 6.01 1.32 -15.45
CA ALA A 317 5.00 1.28 -16.50
C ALA A 317 5.36 0.27 -17.60
N SER A 318 6.59 0.30 -18.06
CA SER A 318 7.09 -0.67 -19.06
C SER A 318 6.94 -2.12 -18.54
N HIS A 319 7.30 -2.37 -17.27
CA HIS A 319 7.12 -3.69 -16.66
C HIS A 319 5.64 -4.11 -16.55
N SER A 320 4.72 -3.17 -16.40
CA SER A 320 3.28 -3.47 -16.36
C SER A 320 2.66 -3.78 -17.74
N GLY A 321 3.47 -3.79 -18.80
CA GLY A 321 3.03 -4.11 -20.15
C GLY A 321 2.61 -2.90 -20.98
N VAL A 322 2.93 -1.69 -20.54
CA VAL A 322 2.80 -0.48 -21.38
C VAL A 322 3.93 -0.52 -22.40
N ASP A 323 3.57 -0.42 -23.66
CA ASP A 323 4.53 -0.27 -24.76
C ASP A 323 5.13 1.15 -24.72
N PRO A 324 6.46 1.29 -24.65
CA PRO A 324 7.13 2.56 -24.52
C PRO A 324 6.94 3.50 -25.70
#